data_cef44a0ce0bf6e869ef2307b26345d26
#
_entry.id   cef44a0ce0bf6e869ef2307b26345d26
#
_cell.length_a   1.000
_cell.length_b   1.000
_cell.length_c   1.000
_cell.angle_alpha   90.00
_cell.angle_beta   90.00
_cell.angle_gamma   90.00
#
_symmetry.space_group_name_H-M   'P 1'
#
loop_
_entity.id
_entity.type
_entity.pdbx_description
1 polymer ?
#
loop_
_entity_poly.entity_id
_entity_poly.type
_entity_poly.pdbx_seq_one_letter_code
_entity_poly.pdbx_strand_id
1 'polypeptide(L)'
;RKATIMSMTDPIADMLTRSDCDIVFAVRSQTQRRLEDAGKYDIRFYGKRDDTLTIDRYATVSLADATALERELVTADFVFTAVGAGALAEIANTLAPPLQQALERREKALNIFLFENSADGADLFRTMATATRTGIVPCVVDRLVTTVTEPGSLDLTACSRDTTAYEARSVIGSVPELHGFLPCDDIAMRRQSKMMLTNMPQATAAALGYLKGYEFVNNCC
;
A
#
# COMPACT_ATOMS: atom_id res chain seq x y z
N ARG A 1 9.61 -11.04 10.29
CA ARG A 1 8.73 -9.85 10.44
C ARG A 1 7.44 -10.12 9.69
N LYS A 2 6.32 -9.73 10.28
CA LYS A 2 5.00 -9.97 9.72
C LYS A 2 4.31 -8.65 9.39
N ALA A 3 3.85 -8.51 8.15
CA ALA A 3 3.17 -7.33 7.67
C ALA A 3 1.76 -7.68 7.16
N THR A 4 0.75 -6.94 7.58
CA THR A 4 -0.62 -7.07 7.08
C THR A 4 -0.90 -5.93 6.09
N ILE A 5 -1.35 -6.26 4.88
CA ILE A 5 -1.65 -5.32 3.81
C ILE A 5 -3.14 -5.33 3.54
N MET A 6 -3.79 -4.16 3.66
CA MET A 6 -5.22 -3.97 3.39
C MET A 6 -5.48 -3.71 1.90
N SER A 7 -5.02 -4.56 1.06
CA SER A 7 -5.27 -4.64 -0.38
C SER A 7 -4.24 -5.53 -1.05
N MET A 8 -4.43 -5.89 -2.30
CA MET A 8 -3.36 -6.43 -3.14
C MET A 8 -2.71 -5.26 -3.88
N THR A 9 -1.47 -4.94 -3.56
CA THR A 9 -0.76 -3.81 -4.17
C THR A 9 0.72 -4.11 -4.38
N ASP A 10 1.21 -3.72 -5.55
CA ASP A 10 2.58 -3.93 -5.99
C ASP A 10 3.63 -3.26 -5.08
N PRO A 11 3.55 -1.95 -4.78
CA PRO A 11 4.68 -1.28 -4.10
C PRO A 11 5.00 -1.89 -2.73
N ILE A 12 3.97 -2.33 -2.01
CA ILE A 12 4.13 -2.91 -0.68
C ILE A 12 4.62 -4.35 -0.78
N ALA A 13 4.04 -5.15 -1.68
CA ALA A 13 4.43 -6.54 -1.85
C ALA A 13 5.89 -6.67 -2.32
N ASP A 14 6.35 -5.84 -3.27
CA ASP A 14 7.75 -5.77 -3.71
C ASP A 14 8.69 -5.41 -2.54
N MET A 15 8.37 -4.34 -1.81
CA MET A 15 9.12 -3.86 -0.66
C MET A 15 9.28 -4.96 0.40
N LEU A 16 8.19 -5.61 0.78
CA LEU A 16 8.17 -6.63 1.84
C LEU A 16 8.85 -7.93 1.42
N THR A 17 8.65 -8.37 0.18
CA THR A 17 9.31 -9.56 -0.36
C THR A 17 10.82 -9.37 -0.39
N ARG A 18 11.31 -8.21 -0.84
CA ARG A 18 12.75 -7.89 -0.83
C ARG A 18 13.32 -7.69 0.57
N SER A 19 12.48 -7.48 1.56
CA SER A 19 12.86 -7.34 2.96
C SER A 19 12.70 -8.63 3.79
N ASP A 20 12.41 -9.75 3.12
CA ASP A 20 12.14 -11.08 3.74
C ASP A 20 11.11 -11.00 4.87
N CYS A 21 9.98 -10.35 4.58
CA CYS A 21 8.86 -10.23 5.48
C CYS A 21 7.77 -11.26 5.13
N ASP A 22 7.10 -11.79 6.16
CA ASP A 22 5.88 -12.58 5.99
C ASP A 22 4.72 -11.64 5.65
N ILE A 23 4.05 -11.91 4.53
CA ILE A 23 2.98 -11.07 4.00
C ILE A 23 1.62 -11.70 4.30
N VAL A 24 0.70 -10.90 4.81
CA VAL A 24 -0.72 -11.25 4.93
C VAL A 24 -1.56 -10.23 4.18
N PHE A 25 -2.27 -10.68 3.16
CA PHE A 25 -3.23 -9.83 2.43
C PHE A 25 -4.59 -9.89 3.12
N ALA A 26 -5.01 -8.77 3.71
CA ALA A 26 -6.38 -8.57 4.19
C ALA A 26 -7.21 -7.97 3.05
N VAL A 27 -8.06 -8.78 2.44
CA VAL A 27 -8.74 -8.44 1.19
C VAL A 27 -10.22 -8.85 1.22
N ARG A 28 -11.00 -8.35 0.26
CA ARG A 28 -12.39 -8.81 0.07
C ARG A 28 -12.41 -10.28 -0.32
N SER A 29 -13.44 -11.01 0.09
CA SER A 29 -13.54 -12.47 -0.10
C SER A 29 -13.35 -12.93 -1.55
N GLN A 30 -13.77 -12.14 -2.53
CA GLN A 30 -13.54 -12.45 -3.94
C GLN A 30 -12.04 -12.42 -4.31
N THR A 31 -11.32 -11.39 -3.86
CA THR A 31 -9.87 -11.27 -4.08
C THR A 31 -9.12 -12.34 -3.31
N GLN A 32 -9.57 -12.66 -2.08
CA GLN A 32 -9.01 -13.74 -1.28
C GLN A 32 -9.01 -15.06 -2.05
N ARG A 33 -10.17 -15.49 -2.56
CA ARG A 33 -10.28 -16.75 -3.34
C ARG A 33 -9.33 -16.75 -4.53
N ARG A 34 -9.27 -15.64 -5.29
CA ARG A 34 -8.38 -15.53 -6.45
C ARG A 34 -6.90 -15.68 -6.06
N LEU A 35 -6.48 -15.08 -4.94
CA LEU A 35 -5.11 -15.23 -4.43
C LEU A 35 -4.82 -16.65 -3.97
N GLU A 36 -5.77 -17.29 -3.27
CA GLU A 36 -5.65 -18.67 -2.80
C GLU A 36 -5.62 -19.67 -3.96
N ASP A 37 -6.48 -19.49 -4.97
CA ASP A 37 -6.53 -20.34 -6.15
C ASP A 37 -5.26 -20.23 -7.02
N ALA A 38 -4.72 -19.01 -7.14
CA ALA A 38 -3.52 -18.76 -7.92
C ALA A 38 -2.23 -19.20 -7.19
N GLY A 39 -2.18 -19.09 -5.86
CA GLY A 39 -1.02 -19.39 -5.03
C GLY A 39 0.17 -18.47 -5.24
N LYS A 40 0.23 -17.73 -6.33
CA LYS A 40 1.27 -16.76 -6.67
C LYS A 40 0.79 -15.76 -7.73
N TYR A 41 1.52 -14.65 -7.88
CA TYR A 41 1.38 -13.71 -8.99
C TYR A 41 2.72 -13.02 -9.28
N ASP A 42 2.85 -12.45 -10.47
CA ASP A 42 4.07 -11.80 -10.91
C ASP A 42 3.92 -10.28 -10.97
N ILE A 43 4.99 -9.59 -10.58
CA ILE A 43 5.16 -8.16 -10.80
C ILE A 43 6.26 -7.98 -11.84
N ARG A 44 5.90 -7.51 -13.04
CA ARG A 44 6.84 -7.21 -14.12
C ARG A 44 7.27 -5.76 -14.04
N PHE A 45 8.57 -5.52 -14.04
CA PHE A 45 9.11 -4.18 -13.97
C PHE A 45 9.54 -3.67 -15.34
N TYR A 46 9.39 -2.37 -15.55
CA TYR A 46 9.89 -1.67 -16.73
C TYR A 46 10.70 -0.42 -16.33
N GLY A 47 11.57 0.06 -17.23
CA GLY A 47 12.45 1.20 -17.01
C GLY A 47 13.88 0.80 -16.72
N LYS A 48 14.45 1.21 -15.58
CA LYS A 48 15.84 0.89 -15.22
C LYS A 48 16.08 -0.57 -14.87
N ARG A 49 15.03 -1.27 -14.50
CA ARG A 49 15.01 -2.70 -14.18
C ARG A 49 13.96 -3.36 -15.06
N ASP A 50 14.39 -4.33 -15.83
CA ASP A 50 13.54 -5.15 -16.69
C ASP A 50 13.62 -6.58 -16.16
N ASP A 51 12.96 -6.82 -15.03
CA ASP A 51 12.89 -8.11 -14.35
C ASP A 51 11.45 -8.41 -13.88
N THR A 52 11.25 -9.62 -13.41
CA THR A 52 9.99 -10.07 -12.83
C THR A 52 10.22 -10.54 -11.41
N LEU A 53 9.36 -10.11 -10.49
CA LEU A 53 9.32 -10.60 -9.13
C LEU A 53 8.08 -11.43 -8.93
N THR A 54 8.27 -12.69 -8.54
CA THR A 54 7.15 -13.57 -8.16
C THR A 54 6.83 -13.41 -6.68
N ILE A 55 5.56 -13.18 -6.38
CA ILE A 55 5.03 -13.14 -5.02
C ILE A 55 4.30 -14.46 -4.76
N ASP A 56 4.93 -15.35 -4.01
CA ASP A 56 4.46 -16.71 -3.73
C ASP A 56 4.44 -17.07 -2.23
N ARG A 57 4.96 -16.18 -1.38
CA ARG A 57 5.01 -16.35 0.07
C ARG A 57 4.08 -15.37 0.75
N TYR A 58 2.80 -15.71 0.79
CA TYR A 58 1.79 -14.89 1.48
C TYR A 58 0.69 -15.76 2.09
N ALA A 59 0.00 -15.20 3.08
CA ALA A 59 -1.28 -15.67 3.57
C ALA A 59 -2.37 -14.67 3.23
N THR A 60 -3.64 -15.08 3.37
CA THR A 60 -4.78 -14.22 3.12
C THR A 60 -5.74 -14.21 4.30
N VAL A 61 -6.43 -13.10 4.51
CA VAL A 61 -7.53 -12.98 5.46
C VAL A 61 -8.66 -12.16 4.83
N SER A 62 -9.91 -12.55 5.09
CA SER A 62 -11.06 -11.78 4.62
C SER A 62 -11.25 -10.53 5.46
N LEU A 63 -11.45 -9.37 4.84
CA LEU A 63 -11.87 -8.14 5.53
C LEU A 63 -13.26 -8.28 6.20
N ALA A 64 -14.06 -9.25 5.78
CA ALA A 64 -15.37 -9.55 6.39
C ALA A 64 -15.25 -10.43 7.65
N ASP A 65 -14.09 -11.05 7.91
CA ASP A 65 -13.85 -11.87 9.10
C ASP A 65 -13.11 -11.05 10.17
N ALA A 66 -13.87 -10.35 11.00
CA ALA A 66 -13.33 -9.49 12.05
C ALA A 66 -12.46 -10.26 13.05
N THR A 67 -12.80 -11.53 13.35
CA THR A 67 -12.05 -12.36 14.30
C THR A 67 -10.69 -12.78 13.73
N ALA A 68 -10.65 -13.20 12.47
CA ALA A 68 -9.41 -13.52 11.80
C ALA A 68 -8.54 -12.27 11.66
N LEU A 69 -9.14 -11.14 11.29
CA LEU A 69 -8.43 -9.86 11.16
C LEU A 69 -7.84 -9.40 12.50
N GLU A 70 -8.57 -9.52 13.61
CA GLU A 70 -8.05 -9.24 14.95
C GLU A 70 -6.81 -10.09 15.26
N ARG A 71 -6.87 -11.41 15.02
CA ARG A 71 -5.70 -12.31 15.26
C ARG A 71 -4.48 -11.87 14.46
N GLU A 72 -4.68 -11.48 13.20
CA GLU A 72 -3.60 -10.97 12.36
C GLU A 72 -3.01 -9.67 12.93
N LEU A 73 -3.85 -8.72 13.33
CA LEU A 73 -3.43 -7.45 13.91
C LEU A 73 -2.70 -7.62 15.25
N VAL A 74 -3.04 -8.62 16.06
CA VAL A 74 -2.30 -8.93 17.31
C VAL A 74 -0.85 -9.28 17.02
N THR A 75 -0.57 -9.98 15.94
CA THR A 75 0.77 -10.51 15.62
C THR A 75 1.53 -9.69 14.57
N ALA A 76 0.87 -8.77 13.88
CA ALA A 76 1.49 -7.94 12.85
C ALA A 76 2.55 -6.99 13.46
N ASP A 77 3.70 -6.88 12.83
CA ASP A 77 4.69 -5.84 13.15
C ASP A 77 4.30 -4.51 12.51
N PHE A 78 3.68 -4.57 11.31
CA PHE A 78 3.20 -3.41 10.54
C PHE A 78 1.87 -3.68 9.90
N VAL A 79 1.11 -2.60 9.68
CA VAL A 79 -0.09 -2.59 8.84
C VAL A 79 0.10 -1.56 7.73
N PHE A 80 -0.28 -1.94 6.52
CA PHE A 80 -0.25 -1.06 5.35
C PHE A 80 -1.64 -0.95 4.75
N THR A 81 -2.05 0.25 4.37
CA THR A 81 -3.26 0.48 3.59
C THR A 81 -2.89 0.94 2.18
N ALA A 82 -3.58 0.43 1.17
CA ALA A 82 -3.43 0.85 -0.22
C ALA A 82 -4.71 0.57 -1.01
N VAL A 83 -5.83 1.06 -0.48
CA VAL A 83 -7.18 0.79 -0.98
C VAL A 83 -7.70 1.91 -1.88
N GLY A 84 -6.91 2.97 -2.03
CA GLY A 84 -7.31 4.20 -2.70
C GLY A 84 -8.16 5.12 -1.82
N ALA A 85 -8.09 6.42 -2.09
CA ALA A 85 -8.71 7.45 -1.25
C ALA A 85 -10.23 7.24 -1.07
N GLY A 86 -10.92 6.76 -2.11
CA GLY A 86 -12.38 6.56 -2.07
C GLY A 86 -12.84 5.42 -1.17
N ALA A 87 -12.01 4.40 -0.93
CA ALA A 87 -12.34 3.26 -0.08
C ALA A 87 -11.77 3.40 1.35
N LEU A 88 -10.99 4.45 1.60
CA LEU A 88 -10.26 4.60 2.85
C LEU A 88 -11.18 4.69 4.08
N ALA A 89 -12.32 5.38 3.96
CA ALA A 89 -13.31 5.47 5.03
C ALA A 89 -13.95 4.12 5.36
N GLU A 90 -14.28 3.33 4.34
CA GLU A 90 -14.84 1.97 4.51
C GLU A 90 -13.84 1.06 5.25
N ILE A 91 -12.59 1.10 4.81
CA ILE A 91 -11.52 0.30 5.44
C ILE A 91 -11.25 0.76 6.86
N ALA A 92 -11.24 2.07 7.10
CA ALA A 92 -11.09 2.63 8.42
C ALA A 92 -12.16 2.09 9.38
N ASN A 93 -13.43 2.14 8.99
CA ASN A 93 -14.52 1.61 9.78
C ASN A 93 -14.45 0.09 9.96
N THR A 94 -14.02 -0.65 8.95
CA THR A 94 -13.85 -2.11 9.01
C THR A 94 -12.75 -2.50 9.98
N LEU A 95 -11.66 -1.73 10.02
CA LEU A 95 -10.51 -1.99 10.87
C LEU A 95 -10.72 -1.59 12.33
N ALA A 96 -11.54 -0.57 12.60
CA ALA A 96 -11.65 0.02 13.95
C ALA A 96 -11.97 -1.01 15.05
N PRO A 97 -13.01 -1.86 14.94
CA PRO A 97 -13.31 -2.83 15.98
C PRO A 97 -12.21 -3.88 16.21
N PRO A 98 -11.71 -4.60 15.17
CA PRO A 98 -10.66 -5.60 15.36
C PRO A 98 -9.33 -4.98 15.78
N LEU A 99 -9.04 -3.75 15.34
CA LEU A 99 -7.85 -3.01 15.76
C LEU A 99 -7.90 -2.68 17.25
N GLN A 100 -9.03 -2.19 17.76
CA GLN A 100 -9.19 -1.88 19.17
C GLN A 100 -8.99 -3.13 20.03
N GLN A 101 -9.60 -4.25 19.66
CA GLN A 101 -9.46 -5.53 20.38
C GLN A 101 -8.02 -6.06 20.32
N ALA A 102 -7.38 -5.94 19.16
CA ALA A 102 -5.98 -6.32 19.02
C ALA A 102 -5.05 -5.48 19.90
N LEU A 103 -5.27 -4.17 20.00
CA LEU A 103 -4.46 -3.26 20.82
C LEU A 103 -4.57 -3.55 22.33
N GLU A 104 -5.68 -4.06 22.80
CA GLU A 104 -5.85 -4.51 24.19
C GLU A 104 -4.94 -5.71 24.51
N ARG A 105 -4.69 -6.57 23.53
CA ARG A 105 -3.89 -7.80 23.65
C ARG A 105 -2.41 -7.63 23.31
N ARG A 106 -2.04 -6.48 22.71
CA ARG A 106 -0.66 -6.19 22.30
C ARG A 106 0.08 -5.44 23.40
N GLU A 107 1.32 -5.81 23.62
CA GLU A 107 2.25 -5.02 24.44
C GLU A 107 2.97 -3.94 23.60
N LYS A 108 3.23 -4.25 22.31
CA LYS A 108 3.96 -3.36 21.40
C LYS A 108 3.04 -2.41 20.66
N ALA A 109 3.54 -1.22 20.37
CA ALA A 109 2.90 -0.28 19.47
C ALA A 109 2.68 -0.88 18.08
N LEU A 110 1.69 -0.38 17.36
CA LEU A 110 1.41 -0.76 15.97
C LEU A 110 1.45 0.48 15.09
N ASN A 111 2.25 0.45 14.03
CA ASN A 111 2.25 1.50 13.03
C ASN A 111 1.40 1.07 11.83
N ILE A 112 0.50 1.97 11.42
CA ILE A 112 -0.35 1.82 10.23
C ILE A 112 0.15 2.84 9.20
N PHE A 113 0.72 2.33 8.13
CA PHE A 113 1.30 3.11 7.04
C PHE A 113 0.26 3.31 5.94
N LEU A 114 -0.07 4.56 5.64
CA LEU A 114 -1.10 4.93 4.68
C LEU A 114 -0.47 5.21 3.32
N PHE A 115 -0.64 4.30 2.38
CA PHE A 115 -0.09 4.37 1.02
C PHE A 115 -1.04 5.06 0.01
N GLU A 116 -2.07 5.70 0.50
CA GLU A 116 -3.01 6.46 -0.33
C GLU A 116 -2.46 7.84 -0.70
N ASN A 117 -2.77 8.28 -1.92
CA ASN A 117 -2.52 9.65 -2.37
C ASN A 117 -3.58 10.62 -1.81
N SER A 118 -3.84 10.56 -0.50
CA SER A 118 -4.81 11.41 0.19
C SER A 118 -4.11 12.31 1.21
N ALA A 119 -4.46 13.59 1.21
CA ALA A 119 -3.98 14.52 2.23
C ALA A 119 -4.67 14.26 3.58
N ASP A 120 -5.95 13.88 3.55
CA ASP A 120 -6.83 13.80 4.73
C ASP A 120 -6.92 12.37 5.28
N GLY A 121 -6.27 11.39 4.64
CA GLY A 121 -6.33 9.98 5.04
C GLY A 121 -5.87 9.75 6.48
N ALA A 122 -4.83 10.46 6.92
CA ALA A 122 -4.33 10.34 8.27
C ALA A 122 -5.33 10.83 9.33
N ASP A 123 -6.06 11.90 9.06
CA ASP A 123 -7.06 12.44 10.00
C ASP A 123 -8.25 11.49 10.16
N LEU A 124 -8.65 10.85 9.06
CA LEU A 124 -9.67 9.83 9.09
C LEU A 124 -9.28 8.65 10.01
N PHE A 125 -8.05 8.17 9.90
CA PHE A 125 -7.56 7.08 10.76
C PHE A 125 -7.29 7.52 12.20
N ARG A 126 -6.86 8.74 12.45
CA ARG A 126 -6.62 9.27 13.80
C ARG A 126 -7.89 9.29 14.67
N THR A 127 -9.06 9.52 14.07
CA THR A 127 -10.34 9.46 14.80
C THR A 127 -10.66 8.06 15.33
N MET A 128 -10.07 7.03 14.74
CA MET A 128 -10.28 5.62 15.14
C MET A 128 -9.16 5.11 16.05
N ALA A 129 -7.96 5.64 15.92
CA ALA A 129 -6.82 5.30 16.77
C ALA A 129 -6.90 6.03 18.11
N THR A 130 -7.95 5.77 18.89
CA THR A 130 -8.10 6.28 20.27
C THR A 130 -7.04 5.74 21.23
N ALA A 131 -6.24 4.78 20.79
CA ALA A 131 -5.21 4.16 21.60
C ALA A 131 -3.86 4.85 21.42
N THR A 132 -3.25 5.22 22.53
CA THR A 132 -1.94 5.88 22.62
C THR A 132 -0.76 5.07 22.03
N ARG A 133 -1.01 3.85 21.56
CA ARG A 133 0.02 2.94 21.03
C ARG A 133 -0.12 2.66 19.54
N THR A 134 -0.82 3.51 18.79
CA THR A 134 -0.96 3.36 17.34
C THR A 134 -0.39 4.57 16.61
N GLY A 135 0.64 4.34 15.80
CA GLY A 135 1.17 5.35 14.87
C GLY A 135 0.36 5.35 13.57
N ILE A 136 -0.20 6.48 13.19
CA ILE A 136 -0.82 6.66 11.87
C ILE A 136 0.16 7.43 11.01
N VAL A 137 0.76 6.73 10.06
CA VAL A 137 1.95 7.18 9.35
C VAL A 137 1.63 7.44 7.88
N PRO A 138 1.46 8.71 7.48
CA PRO A 138 1.30 9.05 6.07
C PRO A 138 2.52 8.66 5.25
N CYS A 139 2.26 8.13 4.02
CA CYS A 139 3.32 7.80 3.07
C CYS A 139 3.14 8.56 1.76
N VAL A 140 4.21 8.61 0.98
CA VAL A 140 4.21 9.06 -0.40
C VAL A 140 4.86 8.00 -1.26
N VAL A 141 4.05 7.36 -2.10
CA VAL A 141 4.47 6.33 -3.04
C VAL A 141 4.74 6.96 -4.40
N ASP A 142 5.94 6.82 -4.92
CA ASP A 142 6.32 7.36 -6.23
C ASP A 142 6.51 6.21 -7.24
N ARG A 143 5.50 5.36 -7.37
CA ARG A 143 5.49 4.24 -8.32
C ARG A 143 4.24 4.29 -9.18
N LEU A 144 4.44 4.09 -10.47
CA LEU A 144 3.37 3.88 -11.43
C LEU A 144 3.12 2.39 -11.56
N VAL A 145 1.88 2.01 -11.40
CA VAL A 145 1.40 0.65 -11.66
C VAL A 145 0.42 0.74 -12.83
N THR A 146 0.67 -0.05 -13.86
CA THR A 146 -0.29 -0.22 -14.94
C THR A 146 -1.14 -1.44 -14.64
N THR A 147 -2.43 -1.29 -14.80
CA THR A 147 -3.35 -2.41 -14.62
C THR A 147 -3.16 -3.44 -15.73
N VAL A 148 -3.09 -4.66 -15.29
CA VAL A 148 -3.38 -5.94 -15.92
C VAL A 148 -3.35 -6.01 -17.45
N THR A 149 -2.47 -6.83 -17.94
CA THR A 149 -2.40 -7.21 -19.35
C THR A 149 -3.53 -8.12 -19.81
N GLU A 150 -4.20 -8.83 -18.89
CA GLU A 150 -5.29 -9.76 -19.22
C GLU A 150 -6.42 -9.70 -18.18
N PRO A 151 -7.70 -9.69 -18.62
CA PRO A 151 -8.84 -9.78 -17.72
C PRO A 151 -8.76 -11.04 -16.85
N GLY A 152 -8.81 -10.88 -15.53
CA GLY A 152 -8.76 -11.97 -14.58
C GLY A 152 -7.36 -12.34 -14.07
N SER A 153 -6.29 -11.84 -14.64
CA SER A 153 -4.95 -12.03 -14.10
C SER A 153 -4.77 -11.27 -12.76
N LEU A 154 -3.88 -11.78 -11.91
CA LEU A 154 -3.37 -11.09 -10.72
C LEU A 154 -2.05 -10.40 -10.99
N ASP A 155 -1.41 -10.68 -12.14
CA ASP A 155 -0.13 -10.09 -12.50
C ASP A 155 -0.21 -8.58 -12.66
N LEU A 156 0.84 -7.91 -12.27
CA LEU A 156 0.94 -6.45 -12.30
C LEU A 156 2.14 -6.04 -13.16
N THR A 157 2.06 -4.84 -13.73
CA THR A 157 3.20 -4.21 -14.38
C THR A 157 3.48 -2.88 -13.70
N ALA A 158 4.71 -2.67 -13.28
CA ALA A 158 5.11 -1.49 -12.51
C ALA A 158 6.38 -0.85 -13.06
N CYS A 159 6.54 0.46 -12.87
CA CYS A 159 7.84 1.07 -13.12
C CYS A 159 8.84 0.61 -12.06
N SER A 160 10.12 0.59 -12.43
CA SER A 160 11.21 0.13 -11.58
C SER A 160 11.60 1.08 -10.44
N ARG A 161 10.82 2.15 -10.22
CA ARG A 161 10.99 3.01 -9.03
C ARG A 161 10.52 2.25 -7.80
N ASP A 162 11.35 2.18 -6.78
CA ASP A 162 11.15 1.37 -5.59
C ASP A 162 11.17 2.18 -4.29
N THR A 163 11.22 3.52 -4.37
CA THR A 163 11.25 4.37 -3.18
C THR A 163 9.87 4.82 -2.74
N THR A 164 9.61 4.62 -1.45
CA THR A 164 8.42 5.15 -0.75
C THR A 164 8.90 5.93 0.47
N ALA A 165 8.39 7.14 0.64
CA ALA A 165 8.69 7.95 1.82
C ALA A 165 7.58 7.83 2.86
N TYR A 166 7.94 7.77 4.15
CA TYR A 166 7.00 7.79 5.26
C TYR A 166 7.30 8.94 6.24
N GLU A 167 6.27 9.47 6.89
CA GLU A 167 6.42 10.55 7.87
C GLU A 167 7.06 10.03 9.16
N ALA A 168 8.35 10.36 9.37
CA ALA A 168 9.13 9.81 10.48
C ALA A 168 8.57 10.18 11.86
N ARG A 169 8.07 11.41 12.03
CA ARG A 169 7.52 11.91 13.32
C ARG A 169 6.22 11.24 13.76
N SER A 170 5.50 10.57 12.84
CA SER A 170 4.24 9.86 13.14
C SER A 170 4.47 8.41 13.56
N VAL A 171 5.70 7.94 13.51
CA VAL A 171 6.06 6.58 13.93
C VAL A 171 6.13 6.49 15.45
N ILE A 172 5.53 5.44 16.02
CA ILE A 172 5.71 5.09 17.42
C ILE A 172 6.74 3.95 17.50
N GLY A 173 7.80 4.16 18.29
CA GLY A 173 8.91 3.21 18.39
C GLY A 173 9.85 3.29 17.19
N SER A 174 10.22 2.15 16.60
CA SER A 174 11.14 2.07 15.48
C SER A 174 10.54 1.34 14.29
N VAL A 175 10.90 1.79 13.08
CA VAL A 175 10.64 1.06 11.83
C VAL A 175 11.95 0.35 11.47
N PRO A 176 11.95 -0.95 11.26
CA PRO A 176 13.13 -1.63 10.74
C PRO A 176 13.39 -1.21 9.30
N GLU A 177 14.62 -1.38 8.89
CA GLU A 177 15.01 -1.15 7.50
C GLU A 177 14.21 -2.09 6.56
N LEU A 178 13.46 -1.48 5.64
CA LEU A 178 12.75 -2.15 4.56
C LEU A 178 13.25 -1.58 3.23
N HIS A 179 13.27 -2.42 2.21
CA HIS A 179 13.77 -2.06 0.88
C HIS A 179 13.03 -0.83 0.31
N GLY A 180 13.76 0.23 0.00
CA GLY A 180 13.19 1.44 -0.60
C GLY A 180 12.23 2.24 0.30
N PHE A 181 12.12 1.93 1.60
CA PHE A 181 11.22 2.59 2.54
C PHE A 181 11.98 3.61 3.40
N LEU A 182 11.85 4.88 3.10
CA LEU A 182 12.71 5.94 3.61
C LEU A 182 11.96 6.88 4.55
N PRO A 183 12.55 7.24 5.71
CA PRO A 183 12.00 8.27 6.58
C PRO A 183 12.04 9.65 5.90
N CYS A 184 11.01 10.45 6.16
CA CYS A 184 10.87 11.80 5.64
C CYS A 184 10.36 12.73 6.74
N ASP A 185 11.05 13.85 6.92
CA ASP A 185 10.68 14.84 7.95
C ASP A 185 9.52 15.73 7.50
N ASP A 186 9.44 16.04 6.21
CA ASP A 186 8.37 16.85 5.61
C ASP A 186 7.64 16.08 4.51
N ILE A 187 6.69 15.25 4.93
CA ILE A 187 5.88 14.44 4.01
C ILE A 187 4.94 15.30 3.16
N ALA A 188 4.55 16.47 3.65
CA ALA A 188 3.69 17.40 2.90
C ALA A 188 4.45 17.99 1.70
N MET A 189 5.68 18.47 1.92
CA MET A 189 6.55 18.93 0.84
C MET A 189 6.88 17.80 -0.14
N ARG A 190 7.14 16.58 0.34
CA ARG A 190 7.38 15.41 -0.52
C ARG A 190 6.19 15.11 -1.41
N ARG A 191 4.97 15.17 -0.85
CA ARG A 191 3.73 14.98 -1.61
C ARG A 191 3.53 16.08 -2.65
N GLN A 192 3.75 17.34 -2.28
CA GLN A 192 3.67 18.47 -3.21
C GLN A 192 4.67 18.33 -4.36
N SER A 193 5.91 17.97 -4.06
CA SER A 193 6.94 17.72 -5.08
C SER A 193 6.51 16.61 -6.06
N LYS A 194 5.96 15.51 -5.56
CA LYS A 194 5.42 14.44 -6.41
C LYS A 194 4.30 14.96 -7.30
N MET A 195 3.35 15.72 -6.76
CA MET A 195 2.24 16.27 -7.53
C MET A 195 2.73 17.16 -8.67
N MET A 196 3.73 18.00 -8.42
CA MET A 196 4.27 18.94 -9.40
C MET A 196 5.20 18.27 -10.42
N LEU A 197 6.07 17.36 -9.99
CA LEU A 197 7.14 16.81 -10.82
C LEU A 197 6.77 15.47 -11.47
N THR A 198 5.77 14.77 -10.98
CA THR A 198 5.35 13.47 -11.51
C THR A 198 3.92 13.52 -12.03
N ASN A 199 2.95 13.86 -11.19
CA ASN A 199 1.53 13.73 -11.56
C ASN A 199 1.08 14.81 -12.56
N MET A 200 1.51 16.06 -12.37
CA MET A 200 1.13 17.16 -13.26
C MET A 200 1.67 16.99 -14.69
N PRO A 201 2.95 16.63 -14.92
CA PRO A 201 3.44 16.33 -16.27
C PRO A 201 2.67 15.20 -16.95
N GLN A 202 2.31 14.13 -16.22
CA GLN A 202 1.50 13.03 -16.76
C GLN A 202 0.11 13.50 -17.17
N ALA A 203 -0.57 14.25 -16.31
CA ALA A 203 -1.89 14.81 -16.62
C ALA A 203 -1.83 15.75 -17.84
N THR A 204 -0.78 16.57 -17.93
CA THR A 204 -0.57 17.46 -19.07
C THR A 204 -0.33 16.66 -20.36
N ALA A 205 0.53 15.64 -20.33
CA ALA A 205 0.77 14.77 -21.46
C ALA A 205 -0.51 14.05 -21.90
N ALA A 206 -1.29 13.54 -20.97
CA ALA A 206 -2.58 12.91 -21.25
C ALA A 206 -3.57 13.88 -21.92
N ALA A 207 -3.70 15.10 -21.40
CA ALA A 207 -4.59 16.12 -21.96
C ALA A 207 -4.19 16.54 -23.37
N LEU A 208 -2.89 16.80 -23.59
CA LEU A 208 -2.36 17.17 -24.90
C LEU A 208 -2.44 16.01 -25.91
N GLY A 209 -2.19 14.80 -25.45
CA GLY A 209 -2.33 13.59 -26.26
C GLY A 209 -3.78 13.36 -26.71
N TYR A 210 -4.73 13.52 -25.79
CA TYR A 210 -6.16 13.43 -26.09
C TYR A 210 -6.57 14.45 -27.18
N LEU A 211 -6.11 15.69 -27.07
CA LEU A 211 -6.38 16.75 -28.08
C LEU A 211 -5.77 16.41 -29.45
N LYS A 212 -4.71 15.60 -29.49
CA LYS A 212 -4.09 15.10 -30.73
C LYS A 212 -4.65 13.78 -31.23
N GLY A 213 -5.67 13.23 -30.53
CA GLY A 213 -6.30 11.97 -30.90
C GLY A 213 -5.52 10.72 -30.48
N TYR A 214 -4.55 10.80 -29.57
CA TYR A 214 -3.88 9.66 -29.02
C TYR A 214 -4.73 8.98 -27.94
N GLU A 215 -4.77 7.66 -27.97
CA GLU A 215 -5.54 6.85 -27.02
C GLU A 215 -4.76 6.59 -25.71
N PHE A 216 -3.43 6.50 -25.79
CA PHE A 216 -2.58 6.18 -24.65
C PHE A 216 -1.50 7.25 -24.44
N VAL A 217 -1.19 7.51 -23.16
CA VAL A 217 -0.19 8.51 -22.76
C VAL A 217 1.21 8.17 -23.29
N ASN A 218 1.57 6.91 -23.38
CA ASN A 218 2.86 6.48 -23.95
C ASN A 218 3.03 6.81 -25.44
N ASN A 219 1.96 7.11 -26.15
CA ASN A 219 2.01 7.56 -27.55
C ASN A 219 2.25 9.08 -27.67
N CYS A 220 2.32 9.78 -26.52
CA CYS A 220 2.48 11.24 -26.48
C CYS A 220 3.95 11.69 -26.34
N CYS A 221 4.89 10.74 -26.16
CA CYS A 221 6.32 11.01 -25.93
C CYS A 221 7.17 10.68 -27.14
#